data_a922af9e32ce5e7e7ecf6dbc4ccaf42d
#
_entry.id   a922af9e32ce5e7e7ecf6dbc4ccaf42d
#
_cell.length_a   1.000
_cell.length_b   1.000
_cell.length_c   1.000
_cell.angle_alpha   90.00
_cell.angle_beta   90.00
_cell.angle_gamma   90.00
#
_symmetry.space_group_name_H-M   'P 1'
#
loop_
_entity.id
_entity.type
_entity.pdbx_description
1 polymer ?
#
loop_
_entity_poly.entity_id
_entity_poly.type
_entity_poly.pdbx_seq_one_letter_code
_entity_poly.pdbx_strand_id
1 'polypeptide(L)'
;MSEFPRIFAHRGASSLAPENTIAAFAKAMEVGARWFEFDVDIAGDGSLIVIHDDTLDRTTTGSGSYYQLGFSDIRRLDAGRWFSDTYRFERIPEATDVLAFAHAQQMGANLEIKPCAGGDRLRERLIEALAVTLAG
;
A
#
# COMPACT_ATOMS: atom_id res chain seq x y z
N MET A 1 -6.49 -26.74 -3.62
CA MET A 1 -7.74 -26.05 -3.35
C MET A 1 -7.45 -24.86 -2.46
N SER A 2 -7.74 -23.67 -2.93
CA SER A 2 -7.53 -22.47 -2.11
C SER A 2 -8.69 -22.33 -1.13
N GLU A 3 -8.41 -22.49 0.15
CA GLU A 3 -9.39 -22.13 1.16
C GLU A 3 -9.36 -20.63 1.36
N PHE A 4 -10.52 -20.02 1.55
CA PHE A 4 -10.61 -18.62 1.96
C PHE A 4 -9.89 -18.47 3.30
N PRO A 5 -8.99 -17.50 3.42
CA PRO A 5 -8.28 -17.31 4.68
C PRO A 5 -9.26 -16.84 5.76
N ARG A 6 -9.05 -17.34 6.96
CA ARG A 6 -9.80 -16.89 8.14
C ARG A 6 -9.20 -15.63 8.75
N ILE A 7 -7.92 -15.36 8.44
CA ILE A 7 -7.15 -14.26 9.01
C ILE A 7 -6.36 -13.59 7.90
N PHE A 8 -6.50 -12.27 7.80
CA PHE A 8 -5.67 -11.41 6.96
C PHE A 8 -4.79 -10.55 7.87
N ALA A 9 -3.52 -10.40 7.51
CA ALA A 9 -2.69 -9.40 8.15
C ALA A 9 -3.11 -8.02 7.62
N HIS A 10 -3.85 -7.26 8.42
CA HIS A 10 -4.42 -5.97 8.07
C HIS A 10 -3.32 -4.93 7.88
N ARG A 11 -3.18 -4.44 6.64
CA ARG A 11 -2.08 -3.55 6.21
C ARG A 11 -0.70 -4.15 6.43
N GLY A 12 -0.59 -5.49 6.32
CA GLY A 12 0.56 -6.27 6.74
C GLY A 12 0.52 -6.55 8.23
N ALA A 13 1.66 -6.94 8.81
CA ALA A 13 1.76 -7.11 10.26
C ALA A 13 1.90 -5.74 10.94
N SER A 14 0.84 -4.94 10.91
CA SER A 14 0.84 -3.52 11.26
C SER A 14 1.12 -3.21 12.72
N SER A 15 1.04 -4.21 13.61
CA SER A 15 1.47 -4.06 15.01
C SER A 15 2.98 -4.27 15.19
N LEU A 16 3.67 -4.81 14.19
CA LEU A 16 5.08 -5.18 14.26
C LEU A 16 5.96 -4.40 13.28
N ALA A 17 5.38 -3.79 12.27
CA ALA A 17 6.07 -3.05 11.22
C ALA A 17 5.14 -1.96 10.67
N PRO A 18 5.68 -0.90 10.03
CA PRO A 18 4.85 0.19 9.54
C PRO A 18 3.84 -0.28 8.49
N GLU A 19 2.58 0.06 8.70
CA GLU A 19 1.47 -0.37 7.87
C GLU A 19 1.67 -0.04 6.39
N ASN A 20 1.15 -0.90 5.52
CA ASN A 20 1.14 -0.68 4.07
C ASN A 20 2.53 -0.48 3.45
N THR A 21 3.55 -1.08 4.04
CA THR A 21 4.91 -1.13 3.49
C THR A 21 5.31 -2.57 3.18
N ILE A 22 6.28 -2.73 2.30
CA ILE A 22 6.83 -4.06 2.00
C ILE A 22 7.38 -4.73 3.28
N ALA A 23 7.98 -3.94 4.18
CA ALA A 23 8.44 -4.45 5.47
C ALA A 23 7.31 -5.08 6.30
N ALA A 24 6.12 -4.48 6.30
CA ALA A 24 4.96 -5.00 7.02
C ALA A 24 4.44 -6.30 6.38
N PHE A 25 4.45 -6.39 5.07
CA PHE A 25 4.03 -7.61 4.36
C PHE A 25 5.05 -8.74 4.56
N ALA A 26 6.34 -8.42 4.51
CA ALA A 26 7.41 -9.38 4.80
C ALA A 26 7.32 -9.88 6.26
N LYS A 27 7.00 -9.00 7.20
CA LYS A 27 6.81 -9.36 8.60
C LYS A 27 5.61 -10.28 8.79
N ALA A 28 4.53 -10.03 8.05
CA ALA A 28 3.36 -10.91 8.07
C ALA A 28 3.73 -12.34 7.65
N MET A 29 4.51 -12.47 6.59
CA MET A 29 5.01 -13.77 6.13
C MET A 29 5.90 -14.42 7.19
N GLU A 30 6.82 -13.65 7.79
CA GLU A 30 7.75 -14.13 8.81
C GLU A 30 7.03 -14.72 10.02
N VAL A 31 5.92 -14.13 10.45
CA VAL A 31 5.12 -14.62 11.58
C VAL A 31 4.10 -15.67 11.19
N GLY A 32 4.12 -16.14 9.96
CA GLY A 32 3.31 -17.28 9.50
C GLY A 32 1.98 -16.92 8.84
N ALA A 33 1.70 -15.65 8.56
CA ALA A 33 0.51 -15.28 7.81
C ALA A 33 0.68 -15.69 6.35
N ARG A 34 -0.41 -16.16 5.74
CA ARG A 34 -0.41 -16.55 4.32
C ARG A 34 -1.12 -15.52 3.45
N TRP A 35 -1.86 -14.60 4.06
CA TRP A 35 -2.62 -13.55 3.40
C TRP A 35 -2.39 -12.24 4.12
N PHE A 36 -2.37 -11.16 3.34
CA PHE A 36 -2.39 -9.80 3.89
C PHE A 36 -3.40 -8.94 3.15
N GLU A 37 -3.80 -7.85 3.78
CA GLU A 37 -4.67 -6.84 3.19
C GLU A 37 -3.86 -5.56 2.99
N PHE A 38 -4.14 -4.84 1.94
CA PHE A 38 -3.51 -3.55 1.67
C PHE A 38 -4.47 -2.60 0.96
N ASP A 39 -4.27 -1.31 1.22
CA ASP A 39 -5.13 -0.25 0.73
C ASP A 39 -4.49 0.44 -0.48
N VAL A 40 -5.26 0.67 -1.54
CA VAL A 40 -4.77 1.31 -2.77
C VAL A 40 -5.54 2.59 -3.04
N ASP A 41 -4.81 3.65 -3.29
CA ASP A 41 -5.31 4.93 -3.76
C ASP A 41 -4.48 5.40 -4.95
N ILE A 42 -4.73 6.60 -5.43
CA ILE A 42 -4.09 7.14 -6.62
C ILE A 42 -3.45 8.50 -6.32
N ALA A 43 -2.25 8.71 -6.81
CA ALA A 43 -1.57 10.00 -6.76
C ALA A 43 -2.01 10.89 -7.91
N GLY A 44 -1.62 12.17 -7.87
CA GLY A 44 -2.01 13.16 -8.86
C GLY A 44 -1.53 12.87 -10.28
N ASP A 45 -0.45 12.11 -10.43
CA ASP A 45 0.08 11.71 -11.75
C ASP A 45 -0.51 10.39 -12.28
N GLY A 46 -1.43 9.78 -11.52
CA GLY A 46 -2.05 8.51 -11.91
C GLY A 46 -1.37 7.27 -11.35
N SER A 47 -0.29 7.40 -10.57
CA SER A 47 0.37 6.27 -9.93
C SER A 47 -0.52 5.66 -8.86
N LEU A 48 -0.63 4.32 -8.85
CA LEU A 48 -1.35 3.60 -7.82
C LEU A 48 -0.43 3.40 -6.61
N ILE A 49 -0.80 3.97 -5.49
CA ILE A 49 0.02 3.93 -4.26
C ILE A 49 -0.70 3.18 -3.16
N VAL A 50 0.08 2.62 -2.25
CA VAL A 50 -0.43 1.81 -1.14
C VAL A 50 -0.36 2.65 0.13
N ILE A 51 -1.52 3.15 0.55
CA ILE A 51 -1.67 4.04 1.70
C ILE A 51 -3.12 3.98 2.21
N HIS A 52 -3.31 4.09 3.51
CA HIS A 52 -4.65 4.09 4.11
C HIS A 52 -5.27 5.48 4.20
N ASP A 53 -4.54 6.47 4.70
CA ASP A 53 -5.08 7.81 4.94
C ASP A 53 -5.14 8.63 3.66
N ASP A 54 -5.99 9.65 3.64
CA ASP A 54 -6.08 10.60 2.52
C ASP A 54 -4.95 11.61 2.52
N THR A 55 -4.16 11.66 3.59
CA THR A 55 -3.03 12.56 3.77
C THR A 55 -1.77 11.80 4.19
N LEU A 56 -0.63 12.47 4.07
CA LEU A 56 0.69 11.89 4.32
C LEU A 56 1.15 11.98 5.78
N ASP A 57 0.44 12.73 6.61
CA ASP A 57 0.94 13.21 7.91
C ASP A 57 1.22 12.11 8.92
N ARG A 58 0.32 11.13 9.05
CA ARG A 58 0.41 10.11 10.11
C ARG A 58 1.50 9.07 9.88
N THR A 59 1.69 8.65 8.64
CA THR A 59 2.53 7.48 8.32
C THR A 59 3.76 7.82 7.49
N THR A 60 4.00 9.11 7.20
CA THR A 60 5.18 9.52 6.44
C THR A 60 5.78 10.81 7.01
N THR A 61 6.96 11.16 6.49
CA THR A 61 7.62 12.45 6.77
C THR A 61 7.03 13.61 6.00
N GLY A 62 6.10 13.35 5.07
CA GLY A 62 5.39 14.39 4.33
C GLY A 62 4.17 14.90 5.05
N SER A 63 3.49 15.86 4.45
CA SER A 63 2.26 16.45 5.00
C SER A 63 1.28 16.79 3.89
N GLY A 64 0.01 16.82 4.25
CA GLY A 64 -1.07 17.19 3.33
C GLY A 64 -1.47 16.07 2.38
N SER A 65 -2.27 16.46 1.39
CA SER A 65 -2.81 15.56 0.38
C SER A 65 -1.74 15.12 -0.61
N TYR A 66 -1.84 13.88 -1.10
CA TYR A 66 -1.00 13.36 -2.17
C TYR A 66 -1.67 13.44 -3.55
N TYR A 67 -2.90 13.94 -3.63
CA TYR A 67 -3.64 13.97 -4.87
C TYR A 67 -3.11 14.99 -5.90
N GLN A 68 -2.23 15.89 -5.49
CA GLN A 68 -1.54 16.84 -6.36
C GLN A 68 -0.07 16.47 -6.62
N LEU A 69 0.40 15.38 -6.02
CA LEU A 69 1.80 14.96 -6.12
C LEU A 69 1.99 13.88 -7.17
N GLY A 70 3.17 13.84 -7.76
CA GLY A 70 3.62 12.71 -8.55
C GLY A 70 4.35 11.68 -7.70
N PHE A 71 4.50 10.46 -8.19
CA PHE A 71 5.20 9.42 -7.46
C PHE A 71 6.67 9.75 -7.25
N SER A 72 7.28 10.55 -8.12
CA SER A 72 8.66 11.01 -7.94
C SER A 72 8.86 11.77 -6.62
N ASP A 73 7.83 12.47 -6.14
CA ASP A 73 7.87 13.15 -4.83
C ASP A 73 7.50 12.19 -3.70
N ILE A 74 6.47 11.39 -3.90
CA ILE A 74 5.97 10.46 -2.88
C ILE A 74 7.03 9.43 -2.48
N ARG A 75 7.77 8.89 -3.43
CA ARG A 75 8.79 7.87 -3.19
C ARG A 75 9.99 8.37 -2.35
N ARG A 76 10.15 9.69 -2.21
CA ARG A 76 11.20 10.28 -1.40
C ARG A 76 10.85 10.34 0.08
N LEU A 77 9.57 10.22 0.41
CA LEU A 77 9.10 10.29 1.77
C LEU A 77 9.46 9.01 2.54
N ASP A 78 9.80 9.18 3.79
CA ASP A 78 10.00 8.04 4.69
C ASP A 78 8.64 7.60 5.22
N ALA A 79 8.30 6.34 5.05
CA ALA A 79 7.04 5.74 5.47
C ALA A 79 7.20 4.73 6.62
N GLY A 80 8.37 4.69 7.25
CA GLY A 80 8.63 3.74 8.33
C GLY A 80 9.10 4.36 9.63
N ARG A 81 9.75 5.50 9.58
CA ARG A 81 10.34 6.16 10.75
C ARG A 81 9.31 6.52 11.82
N TRP A 82 8.10 6.89 11.41
CA TRP A 82 7.02 7.21 12.35
C TRP A 82 6.70 6.04 13.27
N PHE A 83 6.88 4.82 12.78
CA PHE A 83 6.64 3.60 13.54
C PHE A 83 7.84 3.27 14.46
N SER A 84 9.05 3.31 13.92
CA SER A 84 10.29 3.03 14.65
C SER A 84 11.50 3.41 13.79
N ASP A 85 12.57 3.87 14.41
CA ASP A 85 13.83 4.14 13.71
C ASP A 85 14.39 2.92 12.98
N THR A 86 14.07 1.72 13.45
CA THR A 86 14.44 0.46 12.77
C THR A 86 13.93 0.42 11.33
N TYR A 87 12.77 1.05 11.07
CA TYR A 87 12.12 1.07 9.77
C TYR A 87 12.31 2.37 9.01
N ARG A 88 13.19 3.24 9.45
CA ARG A 88 13.53 4.42 8.66
C ARG A 88 13.96 3.99 7.26
N PHE A 89 13.67 4.83 6.28
CA PHE A 89 13.89 4.60 4.85
C PHE A 89 12.90 3.64 4.18
N GLU A 90 11.93 3.08 4.90
CA GLU A 90 10.81 2.43 4.22
C GLU A 90 10.05 3.47 3.38
N ARG A 91 9.47 3.01 2.27
CA ARG A 91 8.81 3.88 1.30
C ARG A 91 7.36 3.48 1.12
N ILE A 92 6.55 4.43 0.63
CA ILE A 92 5.22 4.10 0.13
C ILE A 92 5.42 3.28 -1.14
N PRO A 93 4.92 2.04 -1.19
CA PRO A 93 5.04 1.22 -2.41
C PRO A 93 4.00 1.59 -3.45
N GLU A 94 4.28 1.30 -4.70
CA GLU A 94 3.26 1.22 -5.72
C GLU A 94 2.48 -0.09 -5.57
N ALA A 95 1.24 -0.11 -6.02
CA ALA A 95 0.42 -1.34 -5.97
C ALA A 95 1.09 -2.49 -6.72
N THR A 96 1.77 -2.21 -7.83
CA THR A 96 2.50 -3.22 -8.60
C THR A 96 3.63 -3.85 -7.80
N ASP A 97 4.31 -3.09 -6.94
CA ASP A 97 5.37 -3.63 -6.08
C ASP A 97 4.81 -4.63 -5.07
N VAL A 98 3.66 -4.30 -4.49
CA VAL A 98 3.00 -5.18 -3.50
C VAL A 98 2.50 -6.46 -4.17
N LEU A 99 1.91 -6.35 -5.35
CA LEU A 99 1.44 -7.51 -6.11
C LEU A 99 2.63 -8.42 -6.53
N ALA A 100 3.73 -7.82 -6.95
CA ALA A 100 4.95 -8.56 -7.28
C ALA A 100 5.52 -9.28 -6.06
N PHE A 101 5.52 -8.63 -4.91
CA PHE A 101 5.94 -9.24 -3.64
C PHE A 101 5.05 -10.44 -3.30
N ALA A 102 3.74 -10.26 -3.34
CA ALA A 102 2.79 -11.34 -3.04
C ALA A 102 3.00 -12.55 -3.95
N HIS A 103 3.17 -12.29 -5.25
CA HIS A 103 3.40 -13.35 -6.22
C HIS A 103 4.72 -14.08 -5.94
N ALA A 104 5.82 -13.34 -5.74
CA ALA A 104 7.13 -13.92 -5.49
C ALA A 104 7.16 -14.75 -4.20
N GLN A 105 6.43 -14.33 -3.16
CA GLN A 105 6.38 -15.01 -1.88
C GLN A 105 5.23 -16.02 -1.76
N GLN A 106 4.46 -16.21 -2.83
CA GLN A 106 3.30 -17.11 -2.85
C GLN A 106 2.29 -16.79 -1.73
N MET A 107 2.08 -15.50 -1.46
CA MET A 107 1.08 -15.02 -0.50
C MET A 107 -0.18 -14.59 -1.22
N GLY A 108 -1.32 -14.80 -0.58
CA GLY A 108 -2.58 -14.21 -1.00
C GLY A 108 -2.63 -12.74 -0.56
N ALA A 109 -3.28 -11.91 -1.35
CA ALA A 109 -3.43 -10.48 -1.06
C ALA A 109 -4.87 -10.04 -1.31
N ASN A 110 -5.43 -9.31 -0.33
CA ASN A 110 -6.72 -8.68 -0.43
C ASN A 110 -6.51 -7.18 -0.64
N LEU A 111 -6.81 -6.72 -1.85
CA LEU A 111 -6.65 -5.32 -2.23
C LEU A 111 -7.94 -4.57 -1.91
N GLU A 112 -7.87 -3.56 -1.04
CA GLU A 112 -8.97 -2.68 -0.73
C GLU A 112 -8.83 -1.38 -1.52
N ILE A 113 -9.85 -1.05 -2.32
CA ILE A 113 -9.88 0.18 -3.10
C ILE A 113 -10.42 1.29 -2.21
N LYS A 114 -9.62 2.34 -2.01
CA LYS A 114 -10.06 3.49 -1.23
C LYS A 114 -11.15 4.27 -1.97
N PRO A 115 -12.03 5.00 -1.23
CA PRO A 115 -13.06 5.84 -1.85
C PRO A 115 -12.50 6.97 -2.72
N CYS A 116 -11.21 7.30 -2.59
CA CYS A 116 -10.52 8.35 -3.32
C CYS A 116 -11.13 9.74 -3.10
N ALA A 117 -10.64 10.44 -2.08
CA ALA A 117 -11.08 11.79 -1.75
C ALA A 117 -10.57 12.86 -2.74
N GLY A 118 -9.81 12.47 -3.75
CA GLY A 118 -9.26 13.38 -4.77
C GLY A 118 -10.25 13.86 -5.82
N GLY A 119 -11.50 13.37 -5.78
CA GLY A 119 -12.55 13.77 -6.70
C GLY A 119 -12.84 12.74 -7.79
N ASP A 120 -13.90 12.99 -8.55
CA ASP A 120 -14.45 12.01 -9.51
C ASP A 120 -13.45 11.62 -10.60
N ARG A 121 -12.69 12.61 -11.12
CA ARG A 121 -11.71 12.34 -12.17
C ARG A 121 -10.62 11.37 -11.71
N LEU A 122 -10.06 11.60 -10.53
CA LEU A 122 -9.04 10.69 -9.98
C LEU A 122 -9.64 9.34 -9.61
N ARG A 123 -10.86 9.32 -9.12
CA ARG A 123 -11.56 8.07 -8.80
C ARG A 123 -11.77 7.20 -10.04
N GLU A 124 -12.16 7.80 -11.16
CA GLU A 124 -12.28 7.08 -12.43
C GLU A 124 -10.94 6.54 -12.90
N ARG A 125 -9.88 7.36 -12.81
CA ARG A 125 -8.52 6.94 -13.17
C ARG A 125 -8.03 5.80 -12.28
N LEU A 126 -8.35 5.84 -10.99
CA LEU A 126 -8.01 4.78 -10.03
C LEU A 126 -8.61 3.44 -10.48
N ILE A 127 -9.89 3.43 -10.80
CA ILE A 127 -10.59 2.21 -11.22
C ILE A 127 -10.03 1.70 -12.54
N GLU A 128 -9.80 2.58 -13.51
CA GLU A 128 -9.23 2.22 -14.81
C GLU A 128 -7.82 1.64 -14.67
N ALA A 129 -6.97 2.31 -13.87
CA ALA A 129 -5.60 1.86 -13.65
C ALA A 129 -5.56 0.51 -12.94
N LEU A 130 -6.44 0.29 -11.96
CA LEU A 130 -6.55 -1.01 -11.29
C LEU A 130 -7.00 -2.10 -12.24
N ALA A 131 -7.99 -1.82 -13.10
CA ALA A 131 -8.46 -2.79 -14.10
C ALA A 131 -7.33 -3.23 -15.03
N VAL A 132 -6.51 -2.29 -15.49
CA VAL A 132 -5.34 -2.59 -16.32
C VAL A 132 -4.30 -3.41 -15.54
N THR A 133 -3.98 -3.00 -14.33
CA THR A 133 -2.98 -3.65 -13.48
C THR A 133 -3.36 -5.08 -13.16
N LEU A 134 -4.63 -5.33 -12.82
CA LEU A 134 -5.10 -6.66 -12.42
C LEU A 134 -5.34 -7.59 -13.61
N ALA A 135 -5.51 -7.06 -14.81
CA ALA A 135 -5.67 -7.86 -16.04
C ALA A 135 -4.33 -8.38 -16.61
N GLY A 136 -3.22 -7.80 -16.16
CA GLY A 136 -1.88 -8.15 -16.64
C GLY A 136 -1.18 -9.30 -15.90
#